data_569e455d49b77d227d90e6dfab35e89e
#
_entry.id   569e455d49b77d227d90e6dfab35e89e
#
_cell.length_a   1.000
_cell.length_b   1.000
_cell.length_c   1.000
_cell.angle_alpha   90.00
_cell.angle_beta   90.00
_cell.angle_gamma   90.00
#
_symmetry.space_group_name_H-M   'P 1'
#
loop_
_entity.id
_entity.type
_entity.pdbx_description
1 polymer ?
#
loop_
_entity_poly.entity_id
_entity_poly.type
_entity_poly.pdbx_seq_one_letter_code
_entity_poly.pdbx_strand_id
1 'polypeptide(L)'
;MKAILMAGGEGTRLRPITHGAPKPLAELLGKPMMGHILELLRRHGFDDVCATLRYRGGDIIRAFGDGSAWGVRLRYMLETEPLGTAGGVKNCADFIDGEDVLIISGDAACDFDLAALWRAHRASGAAVTVALRRSSEPLRYGLAVTDESGRIRSFIEKPDWPHVVTDFVNTGIYVLSPRALDAIPAGRPYDFGRELFPALLASGEVLHGEVLEGYWRDIGTPLSYYRCCVDALEGRLQLTPGEAFAASPETPGCPEDTGLRCDCRDRAALMGTLAELFLPLGADFSDGIGLESARFSLHIRPSAVRDAVCVDVRSPDAEFAKELSLSAKAVIDALNL
;
A
#
# COMPACT_ATOMS: atom_id res chain seq x y z
N MET A 1 -5.73 12.67 18.30
CA MET A 1 -5.97 13.42 17.05
C MET A 1 -6.85 12.59 16.13
N LYS A 2 -7.56 13.20 15.19
CA LYS A 2 -8.47 12.51 14.26
C LYS A 2 -7.75 12.15 12.96
N ALA A 3 -8.08 10.96 12.40
CA ALA A 3 -7.63 10.56 11.08
C ALA A 3 -8.76 9.94 10.25
N ILE A 4 -8.70 10.10 8.93
CA ILE A 4 -9.54 9.38 7.98
C ILE A 4 -8.66 8.42 7.18
N LEU A 5 -9.08 7.16 7.15
CA LEU A 5 -8.45 6.11 6.40
C LEU A 5 -9.30 5.81 5.16
N MET A 6 -8.77 6.11 3.98
CA MET A 6 -9.48 5.86 2.72
C MET A 6 -9.34 4.40 2.31
N ALA A 7 -10.39 3.61 2.49
CA ALA A 7 -10.39 2.15 2.26
C ALA A 7 -11.53 1.66 1.35
N GLY A 8 -12.15 2.56 0.57
CA GLY A 8 -13.32 2.26 -0.28
C GLY A 8 -13.00 1.63 -1.65
N GLY A 9 -11.73 1.56 -2.03
CA GLY A 9 -11.30 1.08 -3.35
C GLY A 9 -11.50 -0.43 -3.56
N GLU A 10 -11.81 -0.84 -4.81
CA GLU A 10 -11.96 -2.26 -5.17
C GLU A 10 -10.65 -3.04 -5.25
N GLY A 11 -9.50 -2.35 -5.50
CA GLY A 11 -8.21 -3.00 -5.60
C GLY A 11 -8.10 -4.08 -6.70
N THR A 12 -8.79 -3.92 -7.82
CA THR A 12 -8.96 -4.94 -8.87
C THR A 12 -7.65 -5.53 -9.38
N ARG A 13 -6.58 -4.72 -9.48
CA ARG A 13 -5.26 -5.16 -9.93
C ARG A 13 -4.55 -6.08 -8.93
N LEU A 14 -4.97 -6.07 -7.66
CA LEU A 14 -4.40 -6.91 -6.60
C LEU A 14 -5.25 -8.18 -6.34
N ARG A 15 -6.35 -8.36 -7.05
CA ARG A 15 -7.25 -9.53 -6.89
C ARG A 15 -6.56 -10.89 -6.93
N PRO A 16 -5.52 -11.14 -7.76
CA PRO A 16 -4.81 -12.41 -7.72
C PRO A 16 -4.25 -12.76 -6.32
N ILE A 17 -3.85 -11.74 -5.55
CA ILE A 17 -3.34 -11.90 -4.17
C ILE A 17 -4.47 -11.91 -3.15
N THR A 18 -5.46 -11.03 -3.33
CA THR A 18 -6.53 -10.86 -2.34
C THR A 18 -7.66 -11.88 -2.48
N HIS A 19 -7.67 -12.71 -3.54
CA HIS A 19 -8.75 -13.66 -3.85
C HIS A 19 -10.15 -13.03 -3.79
N GLY A 20 -10.24 -11.74 -4.20
CA GLY A 20 -11.48 -10.97 -4.14
C GLY A 20 -11.82 -10.37 -2.77
N ALA A 21 -10.99 -10.55 -1.76
CA ALA A 21 -11.10 -9.78 -0.51
C ALA A 21 -10.75 -8.30 -0.75
N PRO A 22 -11.24 -7.38 0.08
CA PRO A 22 -10.84 -5.99 0.02
C PRO A 22 -9.33 -5.82 0.19
N LYS A 23 -8.72 -4.95 -0.61
CA LYS A 23 -7.28 -4.67 -0.55
C LYS A 23 -6.74 -4.35 0.86
N PRO A 24 -7.45 -3.61 1.74
CA PRO A 24 -7.02 -3.37 3.11
C PRO A 24 -6.83 -4.64 3.97
N LEU A 25 -7.42 -5.76 3.56
CA LEU A 25 -7.29 -7.07 4.21
C LEU A 25 -6.14 -7.91 3.64
N ALA A 26 -5.44 -7.47 2.58
CA ALA A 26 -4.25 -8.16 2.11
C ALA A 26 -3.22 -8.23 3.23
N GLU A 27 -2.68 -9.42 3.48
CA GLU A 27 -1.74 -9.65 4.59
C GLU A 27 -0.32 -9.22 4.21
N LEU A 28 0.36 -8.59 5.14
CA LEU A 28 1.78 -8.25 5.07
C LEU A 28 2.41 -8.66 6.41
N LEU A 29 3.38 -9.56 6.40
CA LEU A 29 4.00 -10.12 7.62
C LEU A 29 2.95 -10.67 8.62
N GLY A 30 1.93 -11.38 8.14
CA GLY A 30 0.90 -12.01 8.97
C GLY A 30 -0.11 -11.05 9.61
N LYS A 31 -0.21 -9.81 9.11
CA LYS A 31 -1.23 -8.83 9.49
C LYS A 31 -1.87 -8.19 8.28
N PRO A 32 -3.18 -7.84 8.33
CA PRO A 32 -3.81 -7.03 7.30
C PRO A 32 -3.08 -5.69 7.13
N MET A 33 -2.95 -5.21 5.89
CA MET A 33 -2.34 -3.91 5.59
C MET A 33 -2.96 -2.76 6.38
N MET A 34 -4.29 -2.73 6.48
CA MET A 34 -4.98 -1.73 7.28
C MET A 34 -4.58 -1.78 8.76
N GLY A 35 -4.25 -2.98 9.28
CA GLY A 35 -3.75 -3.15 10.65
C GLY A 35 -2.42 -2.42 10.88
N HIS A 36 -1.48 -2.53 9.93
CA HIS A 36 -0.21 -1.78 10.00
C HIS A 36 -0.44 -0.26 9.98
N ILE A 37 -1.41 0.21 9.18
CA ILE A 37 -1.76 1.64 9.12
C ILE A 37 -2.38 2.10 10.44
N LEU A 38 -3.27 1.30 11.06
CA LEU A 38 -3.85 1.64 12.36
C LEU A 38 -2.78 1.69 13.46
N GLU A 39 -1.81 0.76 13.46
CA GLU A 39 -0.66 0.81 14.38
C GLU A 39 0.21 2.05 14.16
N LEU A 40 0.46 2.44 12.91
CA LEU A 40 1.19 3.65 12.56
C LEU A 40 0.45 4.89 13.07
N LEU A 41 -0.86 5.01 12.82
CA LEU A 41 -1.71 6.09 13.28
C LEU A 41 -1.66 6.20 14.81
N ARG A 42 -1.88 5.10 15.53
CA ARG A 42 -1.81 5.05 16.99
C ARG A 42 -0.46 5.49 17.54
N ARG A 43 0.65 5.02 16.92
CA ARG A 43 2.02 5.37 17.32
C ARG A 43 2.25 6.87 17.30
N HIS A 44 1.61 7.58 16.37
CA HIS A 44 1.74 9.03 16.21
C HIS A 44 0.57 9.81 16.85
N GLY A 45 -0.25 9.16 17.70
CA GLY A 45 -1.31 9.82 18.48
C GLY A 45 -2.60 10.09 17.72
N PHE A 46 -2.82 9.43 16.59
CA PHE A 46 -4.10 9.44 15.85
C PHE A 46 -4.91 8.21 16.28
N ASP A 47 -5.65 8.34 17.38
CA ASP A 47 -6.38 7.25 18.03
C ASP A 47 -7.90 7.30 17.81
N ASP A 48 -8.41 8.35 17.15
CA ASP A 48 -9.81 8.45 16.69
C ASP A 48 -9.81 8.41 15.16
N VAL A 49 -10.25 7.29 14.59
CA VAL A 49 -10.09 6.99 13.17
C VAL A 49 -11.46 6.72 12.54
N CYS A 50 -11.72 7.30 11.37
CA CYS A 50 -12.87 6.98 10.55
C CYS A 50 -12.40 6.36 9.23
N ALA A 51 -12.83 5.14 8.91
CA ALA A 51 -12.53 4.50 7.64
C ALA A 51 -13.68 4.70 6.65
N THR A 52 -13.38 5.26 5.46
CA THR A 52 -14.35 5.31 4.36
C THR A 52 -14.36 3.97 3.64
N LEU A 53 -15.52 3.35 3.48
CA LEU A 53 -15.69 2.01 2.94
C LEU A 53 -16.73 1.99 1.83
N ARG A 54 -16.50 1.17 0.80
CA ARG A 54 -17.48 0.87 -0.25
C ARG A 54 -17.44 -0.61 -0.63
N TYR A 55 -16.39 -1.06 -1.32
CA TYR A 55 -16.27 -2.43 -1.78
C TYR A 55 -16.12 -3.39 -0.60
N ARG A 56 -17.10 -4.30 -0.43
CA ARG A 56 -17.11 -5.32 0.64
C ARG A 56 -16.79 -4.75 2.03
N GLY A 57 -17.24 -3.54 2.34
CA GLY A 57 -16.98 -2.88 3.62
C GLY A 57 -17.35 -3.71 4.85
N GLY A 58 -18.36 -4.58 4.74
CA GLY A 58 -18.74 -5.51 5.81
C GLY A 58 -17.62 -6.49 6.19
N ASP A 59 -16.74 -6.87 5.27
CA ASP A 59 -15.60 -7.74 5.57
C ASP A 59 -14.56 -6.99 6.41
N ILE A 60 -14.32 -5.73 6.09
CA ILE A 60 -13.41 -4.85 6.86
C ILE A 60 -13.98 -4.61 8.27
N ILE A 61 -15.27 -4.31 8.38
CA ILE A 61 -15.93 -4.10 9.69
C ILE A 61 -15.82 -5.37 10.55
N ARG A 62 -16.02 -6.55 9.99
CA ARG A 62 -15.86 -7.81 10.73
C ARG A 62 -14.42 -8.06 11.20
N ALA A 63 -13.44 -7.70 10.38
CA ALA A 63 -12.02 -7.91 10.69
C ALA A 63 -11.50 -6.95 11.77
N PHE A 64 -11.96 -5.71 11.78
CA PHE A 64 -11.39 -4.67 12.65
C PHE A 64 -12.30 -4.24 13.81
N GLY A 65 -13.60 -4.59 13.79
CA GLY A 65 -14.56 -4.27 14.86
C GLY A 65 -14.59 -2.77 15.16
N ASP A 66 -14.55 -2.40 16.42
CA ASP A 66 -14.49 -1.02 16.90
C ASP A 66 -13.06 -0.44 16.98
N GLY A 67 -12.07 -1.20 16.55
CA GLY A 67 -10.67 -0.81 16.56
C GLY A 67 -9.96 -0.99 17.90
N SER A 68 -10.64 -1.42 18.95
CA SER A 68 -10.06 -1.59 20.30
C SER A 68 -8.88 -2.56 20.32
N ALA A 69 -8.95 -3.65 19.56
CA ALA A 69 -7.85 -4.60 19.39
C ALA A 69 -6.59 -3.99 18.76
N TRP A 70 -6.73 -2.86 18.06
CA TRP A 70 -5.64 -2.11 17.41
C TRP A 70 -5.24 -0.86 18.22
N GLY A 71 -5.89 -0.62 19.37
CA GLY A 71 -5.63 0.51 20.26
C GLY A 71 -6.12 1.85 19.72
N VAL A 72 -7.14 1.84 18.85
CA VAL A 72 -7.79 3.02 18.28
C VAL A 72 -9.32 2.93 18.48
N ARG A 73 -10.00 4.05 18.35
CA ARG A 73 -11.47 4.10 18.17
C ARG A 73 -11.76 4.18 16.70
N LEU A 74 -12.28 3.09 16.12
CA LEU A 74 -12.52 2.99 14.69
C LEU A 74 -14.00 3.13 14.39
N ARG A 75 -14.33 4.11 13.56
CA ARG A 75 -15.66 4.34 12.99
C ARG A 75 -15.64 4.08 11.50
N TYR A 76 -16.81 3.88 10.92
CA TYR A 76 -16.91 3.55 9.50
C TYR A 76 -17.93 4.47 8.82
N MET A 77 -17.55 4.99 7.65
CA MET A 77 -18.43 5.71 6.75
C MET A 77 -18.62 4.85 5.49
N LEU A 78 -19.85 4.34 5.31
CA LEU A 78 -20.21 3.53 4.15
C LEU A 78 -20.65 4.43 3.00
N GLU A 79 -19.99 4.31 1.87
CA GLU A 79 -20.38 4.98 0.62
C GLU A 79 -21.35 4.06 -0.16
N THR A 80 -22.52 4.57 -0.50
CA THR A 80 -23.50 3.90 -1.36
C THR A 80 -23.16 4.05 -2.83
N GLU A 81 -22.55 5.20 -3.19
CA GLU A 81 -22.07 5.53 -4.53
C GLU A 81 -20.60 5.94 -4.46
N PRO A 82 -19.82 5.78 -5.56
CA PRO A 82 -18.41 6.18 -5.57
C PRO A 82 -18.29 7.71 -5.48
N LEU A 83 -17.78 8.21 -4.36
CA LEU A 83 -17.60 9.63 -4.12
C LEU A 83 -16.19 10.15 -4.48
N GLY A 84 -15.30 9.28 -4.96
CA GLY A 84 -13.90 9.63 -5.19
C GLY A 84 -13.14 9.80 -3.86
N THR A 85 -11.91 10.28 -3.94
CA THR A 85 -11.05 10.37 -2.76
C THR A 85 -11.47 11.51 -1.82
N ALA A 86 -11.61 12.73 -2.32
CA ALA A 86 -11.99 13.89 -1.51
C ALA A 86 -13.48 13.90 -1.14
N GLY A 87 -14.36 13.45 -2.05
CA GLY A 87 -15.79 13.35 -1.76
C GLY A 87 -16.10 12.35 -0.63
N GLY A 88 -15.38 11.22 -0.58
CA GLY A 88 -15.47 10.27 0.54
C GLY A 88 -15.05 10.89 1.87
N VAL A 89 -14.01 11.72 1.88
CA VAL A 89 -13.57 12.47 3.06
C VAL A 89 -14.61 13.53 3.46
N LYS A 90 -15.21 14.23 2.48
CA LYS A 90 -16.31 15.18 2.76
C LYS A 90 -17.50 14.53 3.47
N ASN A 91 -17.78 13.28 3.12
CA ASN A 91 -18.86 12.51 3.75
C ASN A 91 -18.60 12.21 5.24
N CYS A 92 -17.35 12.39 5.72
CA CYS A 92 -16.96 12.27 7.12
C CYS A 92 -16.99 13.61 7.88
N ALA A 93 -17.61 14.66 7.36
CA ALA A 93 -17.59 16.03 7.95
C ALA A 93 -18.03 16.03 9.41
N ASP A 94 -19.08 15.28 9.77
CA ASP A 94 -19.58 15.17 11.15
C ASP A 94 -18.55 14.53 12.10
N PHE A 95 -17.75 13.58 11.60
CA PHE A 95 -16.65 13.00 12.36
C PHE A 95 -15.50 14.00 12.55
N ILE A 96 -15.17 14.77 11.50
CA ILE A 96 -14.09 15.77 11.52
C ILE A 96 -14.42 16.90 12.50
N ASP A 97 -15.67 17.34 12.55
CA ASP A 97 -16.21 18.30 13.52
C ASP A 97 -15.42 19.63 13.55
N GLY A 98 -15.08 20.13 12.36
CA GLY A 98 -14.40 21.44 12.21
C GLY A 98 -12.95 21.48 12.67
N GLU A 99 -12.29 20.32 12.88
CA GLU A 99 -10.89 20.25 13.27
C GLU A 99 -9.98 19.98 12.05
N ASP A 100 -8.67 20.20 12.21
CA ASP A 100 -7.68 19.66 11.28
C ASP A 100 -7.74 18.12 11.34
N VAL A 101 -7.58 17.44 10.19
CA VAL A 101 -7.67 15.98 10.09
C VAL A 101 -6.56 15.42 9.23
N LEU A 102 -5.95 14.30 9.68
CA LEU A 102 -5.04 13.51 8.85
C LEU A 102 -5.85 12.61 7.92
N ILE A 103 -5.48 12.58 6.66
CA ILE A 103 -6.01 11.65 5.66
C ILE A 103 -4.88 10.69 5.27
N ILE A 104 -5.18 9.41 5.23
CA ILE A 104 -4.21 8.38 4.80
C ILE A 104 -4.89 7.36 3.89
N SER A 105 -4.20 6.99 2.82
CA SER A 105 -4.67 5.93 1.92
C SER A 105 -4.53 4.56 2.58
N GLY A 106 -5.58 3.74 2.54
CA GLY A 106 -5.64 2.41 3.14
C GLY A 106 -4.88 1.33 2.35
N ASP A 107 -4.13 1.72 1.34
CA ASP A 107 -3.50 0.84 0.37
C ASP A 107 -2.00 1.09 0.16
N ALA A 108 -1.39 1.94 0.96
CA ALA A 108 0.05 2.19 0.94
C ALA A 108 0.71 1.67 2.23
N ALA A 109 1.81 0.96 2.08
CA ALA A 109 2.68 0.63 3.21
C ALA A 109 3.65 1.78 3.45
N CYS A 110 3.76 2.24 4.68
CA CYS A 110 4.70 3.29 5.06
C CYS A 110 5.05 3.26 6.55
N ASP A 111 6.17 3.90 6.90
CA ASP A 111 6.64 4.09 8.27
C ASP A 111 6.99 5.56 8.57
N PHE A 112 6.36 6.49 7.86
CA PHE A 112 6.57 7.93 8.00
C PHE A 112 6.28 8.46 9.41
N ASP A 113 7.02 9.51 9.82
CA ASP A 113 6.68 10.32 11.00
C ASP A 113 5.45 11.21 10.70
N LEU A 114 4.24 10.65 10.93
CA LEU A 114 2.98 11.39 10.75
C LEU A 114 2.84 12.57 11.71
N ALA A 115 3.51 12.53 12.87
CA ALA A 115 3.54 13.65 13.81
C ALA A 115 4.38 14.81 13.26
N ALA A 116 5.44 14.53 12.48
CA ALA A 116 6.19 15.57 11.77
C ALA A 116 5.32 16.27 10.73
N LEU A 117 4.58 15.50 9.92
CA LEU A 117 3.62 16.06 8.95
C LEU A 117 2.58 16.97 9.63
N TRP A 118 2.04 16.54 10.78
CA TRP A 118 1.09 17.32 11.55
C TRP A 118 1.71 18.63 12.06
N ARG A 119 2.95 18.58 12.59
CA ARG A 119 3.66 19.78 13.03
C ARG A 119 3.93 20.74 11.87
N ALA A 120 4.34 20.25 10.71
CA ALA A 120 4.55 21.06 9.52
C ALA A 120 3.25 21.74 9.06
N HIS A 121 2.12 21.03 9.08
CA HIS A 121 0.82 21.63 8.80
C HIS A 121 0.50 22.79 9.72
N ARG A 122 0.64 22.58 11.03
CA ARG A 122 0.38 23.65 12.04
C ARG A 122 1.32 24.83 11.89
N ALA A 123 2.56 24.60 11.52
CA ALA A 123 3.56 25.66 11.33
C ALA A 123 3.35 26.46 10.04
N SER A 124 2.97 25.80 8.95
CA SER A 124 2.75 26.45 7.65
C SER A 124 1.45 27.25 7.58
N GLY A 125 0.46 26.91 8.42
CA GLY A 125 -0.90 27.46 8.33
C GLY A 125 -1.60 27.19 6.98
N ALA A 126 -1.13 26.16 6.24
CA ALA A 126 -1.67 25.81 4.94
C ALA A 126 -3.11 25.28 5.03
N ALA A 127 -3.86 25.37 3.93
CA ALA A 127 -5.17 24.71 3.82
C ALA A 127 -5.00 23.19 3.73
N VAL A 128 -3.97 22.74 3.04
CA VAL A 128 -3.58 21.33 2.93
C VAL A 128 -2.07 21.21 3.06
N THR A 129 -1.60 20.23 3.83
CA THR A 129 -0.20 19.78 3.79
C THR A 129 -0.16 18.38 3.21
N VAL A 130 0.61 18.20 2.15
CA VAL A 130 0.78 16.95 1.41
C VAL A 130 2.10 16.30 1.81
N ALA A 131 2.06 15.05 2.26
CA ALA A 131 3.27 14.26 2.43
C ALA A 131 3.85 13.90 1.07
N LEU A 132 5.07 14.33 0.81
CA LEU A 132 5.80 14.12 -0.43
C LEU A 132 6.95 13.14 -0.23
N ARG A 133 7.29 12.41 -1.28
CA ARG A 133 8.47 11.57 -1.37
C ARG A 133 9.10 11.68 -2.75
N ARG A 134 10.42 11.50 -2.84
CA ARG A 134 11.09 11.32 -4.13
C ARG A 134 10.80 9.96 -4.72
N SER A 135 10.52 9.89 -6.01
CA SER A 135 10.25 8.66 -6.73
C SER A 135 10.98 8.60 -8.06
N SER A 136 11.54 7.43 -8.39
CA SER A 136 12.08 7.12 -9.72
C SER A 136 10.98 6.79 -10.75
N GLU A 137 9.70 6.65 -10.32
CA GLU A 137 8.55 6.32 -11.19
C GLU A 137 7.49 7.45 -11.16
N PRO A 138 7.85 8.70 -11.54
CA PRO A 138 6.98 9.87 -11.35
C PRO A 138 5.66 9.78 -12.13
N LEU A 139 5.64 9.09 -13.27
CA LEU A 139 4.43 8.93 -14.11
C LEU A 139 3.26 8.20 -13.43
N ARG A 140 3.55 7.48 -12.35
CA ARG A 140 2.52 6.68 -11.66
C ARG A 140 1.68 7.48 -10.68
N TYR A 141 2.15 8.66 -10.29
CA TYR A 141 1.62 9.44 -9.17
C TYR A 141 1.30 10.87 -9.58
N GLY A 142 0.62 11.60 -8.71
CA GLY A 142 0.55 13.05 -8.80
C GLY A 142 1.88 13.68 -8.41
N LEU A 143 2.31 14.73 -9.14
CA LEU A 143 3.52 15.48 -8.85
C LEU A 143 3.19 16.80 -8.17
N ALA A 144 3.95 17.18 -7.15
CA ALA A 144 3.85 18.47 -6.50
C ALA A 144 5.12 19.30 -6.78
N VAL A 145 4.96 20.43 -7.46
CA VAL A 145 6.04 21.38 -7.70
C VAL A 145 6.08 22.37 -6.54
N THR A 146 7.13 22.33 -5.73
CA THR A 146 7.29 23.20 -4.56
C THR A 146 8.34 24.28 -4.80
N ASP A 147 8.21 25.40 -4.11
CA ASP A 147 9.30 26.35 -3.96
C ASP A 147 10.20 25.98 -2.76
N GLU A 148 11.23 26.79 -2.50
CA GLU A 148 12.23 26.59 -1.43
C GLU A 148 11.61 26.58 -0.03
N SER A 149 10.45 27.20 0.16
CA SER A 149 9.72 27.19 1.43
C SER A 149 8.81 25.98 1.61
N GLY A 150 8.76 25.05 0.63
CA GLY A 150 7.85 23.92 0.60
C GLY A 150 6.42 24.26 0.14
N ARG A 151 6.14 25.53 -0.25
CA ARG A 151 4.83 25.88 -0.78
C ARG A 151 4.63 25.25 -2.16
N ILE A 152 3.52 24.50 -2.33
CA ILE A 152 3.16 23.92 -3.62
C ILE A 152 2.69 25.02 -4.57
N ARG A 153 3.32 25.10 -5.73
CA ARG A 153 3.03 26.06 -6.80
C ARG A 153 2.17 25.49 -7.91
N SER A 154 2.31 24.18 -8.17
CA SER A 154 1.44 23.46 -9.08
C SER A 154 1.34 21.98 -8.68
N PHE A 155 0.25 21.35 -9.08
CA PHE A 155 -0.01 19.94 -8.88
C PHE A 155 -0.41 19.31 -10.22
N ILE A 156 0.24 18.20 -10.61
CA ILE A 156 0.06 17.55 -11.91
C ILE A 156 -0.28 16.09 -11.66
N GLU A 157 -1.53 15.71 -11.87
CA GLU A 157 -1.97 14.34 -11.62
C GLU A 157 -1.59 13.42 -12.79
N LYS A 158 -0.78 12.39 -12.51
CA LYS A 158 -0.32 11.37 -13.46
C LYS A 158 0.14 11.96 -14.78
N PRO A 159 1.25 12.72 -14.79
CA PRO A 159 1.78 13.38 -15.98
C PRO A 159 2.21 12.37 -17.04
N ASP A 160 2.37 12.83 -18.26
CA ASP A 160 3.23 12.20 -19.26
C ASP A 160 4.68 12.72 -19.13
N TRP A 161 5.64 12.10 -19.81
CA TRP A 161 7.06 12.47 -19.72
C TRP A 161 7.36 13.95 -19.96
N PRO A 162 6.76 14.65 -20.96
CA PRO A 162 6.98 16.08 -21.18
C PRO A 162 6.61 16.97 -19.99
N HIS A 163 5.71 16.51 -19.11
CA HIS A 163 5.22 17.26 -17.95
C HIS A 163 5.88 16.84 -16.62
N VAL A 164 6.87 15.94 -16.66
CA VAL A 164 7.65 15.57 -15.47
C VAL A 164 8.68 16.67 -15.19
N VAL A 165 8.37 17.56 -14.26
CA VAL A 165 9.21 18.69 -13.85
C VAL A 165 9.80 18.55 -12.46
N THR A 166 9.42 17.50 -11.73
CA THR A 166 9.90 17.17 -10.38
C THR A 166 9.78 15.68 -10.13
N ASP A 167 10.55 15.16 -9.18
CA ASP A 167 10.48 13.79 -8.68
C ASP A 167 9.70 13.66 -7.35
N PHE A 168 9.16 14.78 -6.82
CA PHE A 168 8.32 14.78 -5.64
C PHE A 168 6.91 14.30 -5.97
N VAL A 169 6.58 13.12 -5.47
CA VAL A 169 5.28 12.49 -5.71
C VAL A 169 4.36 12.63 -4.50
N ASN A 170 3.07 12.70 -4.79
CA ASN A 170 1.99 12.62 -3.84
C ASN A 170 1.87 11.20 -3.28
N THR A 171 1.98 11.07 -1.96
CA THR A 171 1.92 9.77 -1.28
C THR A 171 0.51 9.31 -0.91
N GLY A 172 -0.51 10.15 -1.09
CA GLY A 172 -1.86 9.87 -0.62
C GLY A 172 -2.05 10.09 0.89
N ILE A 173 -1.13 10.85 1.51
CA ILE A 173 -1.19 11.21 2.93
C ILE A 173 -1.22 12.73 3.04
N TYR A 174 -2.23 13.26 3.75
CA TYR A 174 -2.50 14.69 3.83
C TYR A 174 -2.88 15.11 5.25
N VAL A 175 -2.67 16.38 5.58
CA VAL A 175 -3.42 17.04 6.67
C VAL A 175 -4.26 18.15 6.05
N LEU A 176 -5.57 18.09 6.30
CA LEU A 176 -6.55 19.07 5.82
C LEU A 176 -7.01 19.96 6.95
N SER A 177 -7.06 21.27 6.71
CA SER A 177 -7.78 22.21 7.55
C SER A 177 -9.28 22.24 7.23
N PRO A 178 -10.15 22.74 8.13
CA PRO A 178 -11.59 22.88 7.88
C PRO A 178 -11.92 23.64 6.58
N ARG A 179 -11.17 24.68 6.24
CA ARG A 179 -11.41 25.46 5.02
C ARG A 179 -11.15 24.65 3.73
N ALA A 180 -10.20 23.70 3.76
CA ALA A 180 -10.01 22.79 2.63
C ALA A 180 -11.15 21.78 2.52
N LEU A 181 -11.68 21.30 3.65
CA LEU A 181 -12.85 20.44 3.68
C LEU A 181 -14.10 21.17 3.15
N ASP A 182 -14.27 22.46 3.46
CA ASP A 182 -15.40 23.26 3.01
C ASP A 182 -15.39 23.50 1.50
N ALA A 183 -14.22 23.52 0.90
CA ALA A 183 -14.05 23.62 -0.57
C ALA A 183 -14.50 22.35 -1.32
N ILE A 184 -14.68 21.22 -0.64
CA ILE A 184 -15.15 19.98 -1.25
C ILE A 184 -16.70 20.00 -1.33
N PRO A 185 -17.27 19.86 -2.55
CA PRO A 185 -18.72 19.79 -2.70
C PRO A 185 -19.27 18.49 -2.12
N ALA A 186 -20.40 18.57 -1.42
CA ALA A 186 -21.07 17.42 -0.84
C ALA A 186 -21.84 16.59 -1.89
N GLY A 187 -21.92 15.28 -1.67
CA GLY A 187 -22.82 14.36 -2.38
C GLY A 187 -22.47 14.09 -3.85
N ARG A 188 -21.25 14.39 -4.30
CA ARG A 188 -20.78 14.08 -5.63
C ARG A 188 -19.33 13.57 -5.64
N PRO A 189 -18.92 12.81 -6.67
CA PRO A 189 -17.53 12.44 -6.84
C PRO A 189 -16.62 13.66 -6.90
N TYR A 190 -15.53 13.61 -6.13
CA TYR A 190 -14.51 14.66 -6.11
C TYR A 190 -13.15 14.05 -5.72
N ASP A 191 -12.08 14.43 -6.46
CA ASP A 191 -10.75 13.87 -6.27
C ASP A 191 -9.77 14.90 -5.73
N PHE A 192 -8.87 14.48 -4.81
CA PHE A 192 -7.87 15.39 -4.24
C PHE A 192 -6.94 15.98 -5.31
N GLY A 193 -6.30 15.12 -6.11
CA GLY A 193 -5.26 15.55 -7.04
C GLY A 193 -5.80 16.22 -8.30
N ARG A 194 -6.94 15.72 -8.79
CA ARG A 194 -7.51 16.21 -10.05
C ARG A 194 -8.35 17.46 -9.89
N GLU A 195 -8.98 17.63 -8.73
CA GLU A 195 -10.00 18.68 -8.54
C GLU A 195 -9.68 19.57 -7.35
N LEU A 196 -9.52 19.04 -6.13
CA LEU A 196 -9.38 19.85 -4.92
C LEU A 196 -8.09 20.68 -4.93
N PHE A 197 -6.94 20.06 -5.13
CA PHE A 197 -5.67 20.77 -5.05
C PHE A 197 -5.54 21.86 -6.13
N PRO A 198 -5.90 21.60 -7.40
CA PRO A 198 -5.94 22.67 -8.42
C PRO A 198 -6.93 23.80 -8.06
N ALA A 199 -8.12 23.46 -7.53
CA ALA A 199 -9.12 24.48 -7.16
C ALA A 199 -8.64 25.37 -6.00
N LEU A 200 -8.02 24.78 -4.98
CA LEU A 200 -7.45 25.53 -3.86
C LEU A 200 -6.29 26.44 -4.30
N LEU A 201 -5.41 25.93 -5.17
CA LEU A 201 -4.34 26.76 -5.74
C LEU A 201 -4.90 27.93 -6.56
N ALA A 202 -5.92 27.68 -7.38
CA ALA A 202 -6.58 28.74 -8.18
C ALA A 202 -7.28 29.77 -7.34
N SER A 203 -7.82 29.40 -6.17
CA SER A 203 -8.44 30.34 -5.21
C SER A 203 -7.43 31.10 -4.35
N GLY A 204 -6.11 30.83 -4.51
CA GLY A 204 -5.05 31.49 -3.76
C GLY A 204 -4.74 30.88 -2.40
N GLU A 205 -5.37 29.75 -2.05
CA GLU A 205 -5.08 29.02 -0.83
C GLU A 205 -3.63 28.52 -0.80
N VAL A 206 -3.08 28.41 0.40
CA VAL A 206 -1.73 27.87 0.60
C VAL A 206 -1.79 26.36 0.72
N LEU A 207 -1.09 25.67 -0.16
CA LEU A 207 -0.80 24.25 -0.05
C LEU A 207 0.70 24.11 0.28
N HIS A 208 1.03 23.23 1.23
CA HIS A 208 2.39 22.93 1.64
C HIS A 208 2.75 21.48 1.31
N GLY A 209 3.94 21.25 0.78
CA GLY A 209 4.51 19.94 0.56
C GLY A 209 5.58 19.65 1.59
N GLU A 210 5.39 18.65 2.42
CA GLU A 210 6.37 18.19 3.40
C GLU A 210 7.03 16.91 2.89
N VAL A 211 8.34 16.95 2.69
CA VAL A 211 9.12 15.79 2.26
C VAL A 211 9.43 14.94 3.50
N LEU A 212 8.85 13.74 3.54
CA LEU A 212 9.04 12.80 4.64
C LEU A 212 10.10 11.76 4.30
N GLU A 213 10.99 11.53 5.25
CA GLU A 213 11.91 10.40 5.23
C GLU A 213 11.21 9.12 5.69
N GLY A 214 11.75 7.96 5.28
CA GLY A 214 11.20 6.65 5.61
C GLY A 214 10.73 5.89 4.38
N TYR A 215 10.06 4.79 4.60
CA TYR A 215 9.55 3.94 3.54
C TYR A 215 8.12 4.34 3.15
N TRP A 216 7.84 4.32 1.87
CA TRP A 216 6.49 4.41 1.32
C TRP A 216 6.39 3.68 -0.02
N ARG A 217 5.35 2.87 -0.19
CA ARG A 217 5.03 2.17 -1.44
C ARG A 217 3.52 2.00 -1.59
N ASP A 218 2.98 2.44 -2.74
CA ASP A 218 1.63 2.06 -3.15
C ASP A 218 1.61 0.57 -3.54
N ILE A 219 0.76 -0.21 -2.87
CA ILE A 219 0.58 -1.63 -3.14
C ILE A 219 -0.59 -1.81 -4.09
N GLY A 220 -0.40 -1.43 -5.34
CA GLY A 220 -1.45 -1.46 -6.37
C GLY A 220 -1.42 -2.69 -7.27
N THR A 221 -0.34 -3.47 -7.29
CA THR A 221 -0.13 -4.62 -8.17
C THR A 221 0.54 -5.76 -7.42
N PRO A 222 0.47 -7.03 -7.91
CA PRO A 222 1.22 -8.14 -7.35
C PRO A 222 2.71 -7.84 -7.20
N LEU A 223 3.34 -7.26 -8.22
CA LEU A 223 4.75 -6.89 -8.17
C LEU A 223 5.06 -5.89 -7.05
N SER A 224 4.23 -4.83 -6.90
CA SER A 224 4.44 -3.86 -5.80
C SER A 224 4.23 -4.48 -4.43
N TYR A 225 3.30 -5.45 -4.30
CA TYR A 225 3.08 -6.22 -3.09
C TYR A 225 4.31 -7.06 -2.72
N TYR A 226 4.84 -7.87 -3.66
CA TYR A 226 6.04 -8.68 -3.41
C TYR A 226 7.26 -7.84 -3.04
N ARG A 227 7.50 -6.75 -3.77
CA ARG A 227 8.57 -5.81 -3.41
C ARG A 227 8.39 -5.27 -1.99
N CYS A 228 7.17 -4.96 -1.59
CA CYS A 228 6.88 -4.52 -0.23
C CYS A 228 7.16 -5.62 0.81
N CYS A 229 6.77 -6.87 0.54
CA CYS A 229 7.07 -8.00 1.42
C CYS A 229 8.59 -8.18 1.60
N VAL A 230 9.35 -8.14 0.52
CA VAL A 230 10.82 -8.24 0.56
C VAL A 230 11.42 -7.06 1.34
N ASP A 231 10.99 -5.83 1.04
CA ASP A 231 11.46 -4.63 1.73
C ASP A 231 11.20 -4.69 3.26
N ALA A 232 10.04 -5.26 3.65
CA ALA A 232 9.70 -5.45 5.06
C ALA A 232 10.56 -6.55 5.72
N LEU A 233 10.79 -7.68 5.05
CA LEU A 233 11.66 -8.76 5.54
C LEU A 233 13.12 -8.33 5.66
N GLU A 234 13.61 -7.46 4.78
CA GLU A 234 14.96 -6.91 4.82
C GLU A 234 15.10 -5.71 5.78
N GLY A 235 14.02 -5.34 6.48
CA GLY A 235 14.04 -4.25 7.46
C GLY A 235 14.08 -2.85 6.86
N ARG A 236 13.85 -2.69 5.55
CA ARG A 236 13.72 -1.38 4.90
C ARG A 236 12.40 -0.68 5.24
N LEU A 237 11.36 -1.45 5.51
CA LEU A 237 10.07 -0.99 6.01
C LEU A 237 9.92 -1.44 7.47
N GLN A 238 9.76 -0.50 8.38
CA GLN A 238 9.65 -0.75 9.81
C GLN A 238 8.21 -1.09 10.21
N LEU A 239 7.90 -2.40 10.23
CA LEU A 239 6.60 -2.93 10.65
C LEU A 239 6.74 -3.83 11.88
N THR A 240 5.65 -3.94 12.64
CA THR A 240 5.53 -4.96 13.68
C THR A 240 4.85 -6.20 13.07
N PRO A 241 5.52 -7.36 12.98
CA PRO A 241 4.90 -8.57 12.45
C PRO A 241 3.70 -9.03 13.26
N GLY A 242 2.80 -9.82 12.65
CA GLY A 242 1.71 -10.50 13.35
C GLY A 242 2.24 -11.57 14.32
N GLU A 243 1.49 -11.89 15.37
CA GLU A 243 1.91 -12.87 16.38
C GLU A 243 2.22 -14.25 15.77
N ALA A 244 1.39 -14.71 14.83
CA ALA A 244 1.62 -15.98 14.13
C ALA A 244 2.91 -15.96 13.31
N PHE A 245 3.26 -14.82 12.70
CA PHE A 245 4.50 -14.64 11.95
C PHE A 245 5.71 -14.51 12.88
N ALA A 246 5.56 -13.78 13.99
CA ALA A 246 6.63 -13.58 14.98
C ALA A 246 6.89 -14.86 15.82
N ALA A 247 5.85 -15.67 16.04
CA ALA A 247 5.95 -16.96 16.76
C ALA A 247 6.52 -18.08 15.89
N SER A 248 6.65 -17.88 14.57
CA SER A 248 7.37 -18.77 13.67
C SER A 248 8.83 -18.34 13.66
N PRO A 249 9.71 -18.88 14.54
CA PRO A 249 11.14 -18.53 14.58
C PRO A 249 11.86 -19.03 13.32
N GLU A 250 11.19 -19.85 12.56
CA GLU A 250 11.51 -20.19 11.19
C GLU A 250 10.46 -19.49 10.33
N THR A 251 10.83 -18.42 9.64
CA THR A 251 10.18 -18.13 8.34
C THR A 251 9.91 -19.47 7.71
N PRO A 252 8.73 -19.79 7.13
CA PRO A 252 8.53 -21.10 6.53
C PRO A 252 9.68 -21.33 5.58
N GLY A 253 10.78 -21.84 6.15
CA GLY A 253 11.95 -22.22 5.41
C GLY A 253 11.43 -23.25 4.44
N CYS A 254 11.81 -23.14 3.19
CA CYS A 254 11.74 -24.28 2.31
C CYS A 254 12.12 -25.49 3.18
N PRO A 255 11.22 -26.47 3.44
CA PRO A 255 11.58 -27.63 4.19
C PRO A 255 12.91 -28.13 3.60
N GLU A 256 13.94 -28.33 4.43
CA GLU A 256 15.30 -28.58 3.94
C GLU A 256 15.37 -29.81 3.02
N ASP A 257 14.31 -30.63 2.96
CA ASP A 257 14.27 -31.92 2.30
C ASP A 257 13.51 -32.01 0.97
N THR A 258 12.79 -30.96 0.48
CA THR A 258 11.93 -31.12 -0.70
C THR A 258 12.00 -30.00 -1.74
N GLY A 259 12.70 -28.91 -1.52
CA GLY A 259 12.71 -27.75 -2.41
C GLY A 259 14.05 -27.52 -3.10
N LEU A 260 13.99 -27.15 -4.37
CA LEU A 260 15.14 -26.71 -5.15
C LEU A 260 15.43 -25.25 -4.81
N ARG A 261 16.65 -24.96 -4.35
CA ARG A 261 17.08 -23.58 -4.05
C ARG A 261 17.84 -23.00 -5.24
N CYS A 262 17.48 -21.79 -5.63
CA CYS A 262 18.12 -21.07 -6.72
C CYS A 262 18.68 -19.75 -6.17
N ASP A 263 19.99 -19.60 -6.11
CA ASP A 263 20.64 -18.35 -5.71
C ASP A 263 20.32 -17.23 -6.71
N CYS A 264 20.17 -16.01 -6.26
CA CYS A 264 19.88 -14.87 -7.11
C CYS A 264 20.61 -13.60 -6.64
N ARG A 265 20.87 -12.67 -7.58
CA ARG A 265 21.56 -11.40 -7.31
C ARG A 265 20.62 -10.35 -6.74
N ASP A 266 19.39 -10.31 -7.26
CA ASP A 266 18.32 -9.43 -6.79
C ASP A 266 17.03 -10.25 -6.70
N ARG A 267 16.75 -10.73 -5.50
CA ARG A 267 15.59 -11.54 -5.18
C ARG A 267 14.26 -10.84 -5.47
N ALA A 268 14.20 -9.53 -5.22
CA ALA A 268 12.98 -8.77 -5.43
C ALA A 268 12.67 -8.58 -6.91
N ALA A 269 13.68 -8.27 -7.72
CA ALA A 269 13.55 -8.15 -9.16
C ALA A 269 13.17 -9.50 -9.79
N LEU A 270 13.83 -10.59 -9.37
CA LEU A 270 13.53 -11.93 -9.84
C LEU A 270 12.09 -12.36 -9.53
N MET A 271 11.65 -12.22 -8.29
CA MET A 271 10.27 -12.54 -7.89
C MET A 271 9.24 -11.69 -8.65
N GLY A 272 9.56 -10.43 -8.94
CA GLY A 272 8.71 -9.57 -9.75
C GLY A 272 8.56 -10.06 -11.18
N THR A 273 9.65 -10.44 -11.82
CA THR A 273 9.63 -10.99 -13.19
C THR A 273 8.91 -12.33 -13.25
N LEU A 274 9.13 -13.21 -12.27
CA LEU A 274 8.42 -14.48 -12.17
C LEU A 274 6.92 -14.26 -11.97
N ALA A 275 6.50 -13.30 -11.12
CA ALA A 275 5.08 -12.98 -10.93
C ALA A 275 4.41 -12.52 -12.22
N GLU A 276 5.08 -11.69 -13.03
CA GLU A 276 4.57 -11.28 -14.34
C GLU A 276 4.43 -12.46 -15.32
N LEU A 277 5.35 -13.40 -15.29
CA LEU A 277 5.32 -14.62 -16.13
C LEU A 277 4.18 -15.58 -15.74
N PHE A 278 3.96 -15.76 -14.44
CA PHE A 278 2.98 -16.72 -13.93
C PHE A 278 1.56 -16.18 -13.82
N LEU A 279 1.39 -14.84 -13.81
CA LEU A 279 0.07 -14.19 -13.75
C LEU A 279 -0.90 -14.66 -14.85
N PRO A 280 -0.49 -14.77 -16.14
CA PRO A 280 -1.40 -15.26 -17.20
C PRO A 280 -1.79 -16.72 -17.04
N LEU A 281 -1.05 -17.50 -16.24
CA LEU A 281 -1.32 -18.91 -15.97
C LEU A 281 -2.29 -19.13 -14.82
N GLY A 282 -2.82 -18.05 -14.22
CA GLY A 282 -3.75 -18.13 -13.11
C GLY A 282 -3.09 -18.52 -11.78
N ALA A 283 -1.80 -18.19 -11.61
CA ALA A 283 -1.07 -18.47 -10.38
C ALA A 283 -1.67 -17.73 -9.19
N ASP A 284 -1.63 -18.38 -8.02
CA ASP A 284 -1.91 -17.80 -6.72
C ASP A 284 -0.66 -17.08 -6.18
N PHE A 285 -0.85 -15.90 -5.62
CA PHE A 285 0.23 -15.06 -5.11
C PHE A 285 0.10 -14.76 -3.60
N SER A 286 -0.67 -15.56 -2.88
CA SER A 286 -0.92 -15.34 -1.44
C SER A 286 0.31 -15.62 -0.57
N ASP A 287 1.13 -16.62 -0.94
CA ASP A 287 2.35 -17.02 -0.23
C ASP A 287 3.46 -17.37 -1.22
N GLY A 288 3.89 -16.40 -2.03
CA GLY A 288 4.82 -16.61 -3.14
C GLY A 288 4.10 -16.71 -4.47
N ILE A 289 4.58 -17.55 -5.39
CA ILE A 289 3.95 -17.84 -6.68
C ILE A 289 3.51 -19.29 -6.67
N GLY A 290 2.22 -19.53 -6.50
CA GLY A 290 1.60 -20.84 -6.48
C GLY A 290 0.86 -21.13 -7.78
N LEU A 291 1.12 -22.29 -8.40
CA LEU A 291 0.36 -22.79 -9.55
C LEU A 291 -0.18 -24.18 -9.21
N GLU A 292 -1.51 -24.30 -9.18
CA GLU A 292 -2.18 -25.54 -8.89
C GLU A 292 -2.79 -26.15 -10.17
N SER A 293 -2.62 -27.45 -10.35
CA SER A 293 -3.25 -28.23 -11.40
C SER A 293 -3.76 -29.57 -10.88
N ALA A 294 -4.53 -30.30 -11.67
CA ALA A 294 -4.95 -31.65 -11.31
C ALA A 294 -3.79 -32.66 -11.17
N ARG A 295 -2.61 -32.32 -11.66
CA ARG A 295 -1.43 -33.22 -11.72
C ARG A 295 -0.29 -32.79 -10.80
N PHE A 296 -0.21 -31.50 -10.42
CA PHE A 296 0.88 -30.98 -9.62
C PHE A 296 0.51 -29.70 -8.89
N SER A 297 1.27 -29.39 -7.84
CA SER A 297 1.41 -28.03 -7.31
C SER A 297 2.86 -27.57 -7.48
N LEU A 298 3.04 -26.32 -7.94
CA LEU A 298 4.32 -25.63 -8.02
C LEU A 298 4.24 -24.39 -7.14
N HIS A 299 5.23 -24.24 -6.25
CA HIS A 299 5.30 -23.08 -5.37
C HIS A 299 6.71 -22.46 -5.41
N ILE A 300 6.81 -21.16 -5.75
CA ILE A 300 8.08 -20.44 -5.80
C ILE A 300 8.02 -19.35 -4.73
N ARG A 301 8.94 -19.39 -3.78
CA ARG A 301 8.98 -18.47 -2.64
C ARG A 301 10.35 -17.81 -2.49
N PRO A 302 10.42 -16.54 -2.04
CA PRO A 302 11.69 -15.94 -1.67
C PRO A 302 12.28 -16.67 -0.45
N SER A 303 13.58 -16.95 -0.46
CA SER A 303 14.28 -17.46 0.71
C SER A 303 14.36 -16.36 1.77
N ALA A 304 14.07 -16.70 3.03
CA ALA A 304 14.18 -15.76 4.15
C ALA A 304 15.62 -15.51 4.61
N VAL A 305 16.53 -16.41 4.28
CA VAL A 305 17.87 -16.47 4.90
C VAL A 305 19.00 -16.04 3.95
N ARG A 306 18.76 -16.04 2.62
CA ARG A 306 19.77 -15.75 1.58
C ARG A 306 19.13 -15.08 0.37
N ASP A 307 19.97 -14.48 -0.49
CA ASP A 307 19.55 -14.02 -1.82
C ASP A 307 19.29 -15.22 -2.74
N ALA A 308 18.16 -15.86 -2.52
CA ALA A 308 17.74 -17.05 -3.24
C ALA A 308 16.20 -17.12 -3.29
N VAL A 309 15.69 -17.93 -4.22
CA VAL A 309 14.29 -18.36 -4.24
C VAL A 309 14.23 -19.88 -4.04
N CYS A 310 13.17 -20.34 -3.40
CA CYS A 310 12.89 -21.75 -3.17
C CYS A 310 11.78 -22.19 -4.12
N VAL A 311 11.94 -23.35 -4.74
CA VAL A 311 10.97 -23.96 -5.65
C VAL A 311 10.52 -25.28 -5.08
N ASP A 312 9.27 -25.38 -4.69
CA ASP A 312 8.62 -26.61 -4.24
C ASP A 312 7.71 -27.14 -5.33
N VAL A 313 7.88 -28.40 -5.71
CA VAL A 313 6.98 -29.10 -6.62
C VAL A 313 6.46 -30.36 -5.95
N ARG A 314 5.13 -30.53 -5.96
CA ARG A 314 4.47 -31.74 -5.47
C ARG A 314 3.69 -32.36 -6.62
N SER A 315 3.84 -33.64 -6.81
CA SER A 315 3.09 -34.46 -7.75
C SER A 315 3.03 -35.91 -7.23
N PRO A 316 1.95 -36.64 -7.52
CA PRO A 316 1.92 -38.09 -7.32
C PRO A 316 3.00 -38.83 -8.15
N ASP A 317 3.46 -38.23 -9.25
CA ASP A 317 4.51 -38.72 -10.11
C ASP A 317 5.83 -38.04 -9.77
N ALA A 318 6.74 -38.80 -9.13
CA ALA A 318 8.02 -38.29 -8.64
C ALA A 318 8.99 -37.89 -9.77
N GLU A 319 8.93 -38.56 -10.93
CA GLU A 319 9.77 -38.24 -12.08
C GLU A 319 9.32 -36.94 -12.72
N PHE A 320 8.00 -36.75 -12.88
CA PHE A 320 7.39 -35.50 -13.34
C PHE A 320 7.68 -34.34 -12.38
N ALA A 321 7.58 -34.57 -11.06
CA ALA A 321 7.91 -33.54 -10.08
C ALA A 321 9.37 -33.08 -10.20
N LYS A 322 10.30 -34.01 -10.42
CA LYS A 322 11.71 -33.71 -10.62
C LYS A 322 11.95 -32.92 -11.91
N GLU A 323 11.35 -33.33 -13.03
CA GLU A 323 11.45 -32.62 -14.31
C GLU A 323 10.91 -31.21 -14.24
N LEU A 324 9.74 -31.03 -13.56
CA LEU A 324 9.13 -29.70 -13.38
C LEU A 324 9.99 -28.80 -12.49
N SER A 325 10.59 -29.36 -11.43
CA SER A 325 11.54 -28.64 -10.57
C SER A 325 12.76 -28.16 -11.34
N LEU A 326 13.34 -29.01 -12.18
CA LEU A 326 14.49 -28.66 -13.01
C LEU A 326 14.13 -27.61 -14.06
N SER A 327 12.94 -27.71 -14.64
CA SER A 327 12.44 -26.72 -15.62
C SER A 327 12.24 -25.35 -14.96
N ALA A 328 11.63 -25.32 -13.78
CA ALA A 328 11.47 -24.08 -13.01
C ALA A 328 12.82 -23.46 -12.65
N LYS A 329 13.80 -24.30 -12.23
CA LYS A 329 15.17 -23.83 -11.98
C LYS A 329 15.81 -23.23 -13.23
N ALA A 330 15.68 -23.86 -14.38
CA ALA A 330 16.24 -23.36 -15.63
C ALA A 330 15.68 -22.00 -16.03
N VAL A 331 14.36 -21.78 -15.81
CA VAL A 331 13.72 -20.47 -16.02
C VAL A 331 14.28 -19.43 -15.06
N ILE A 332 14.40 -19.77 -13.77
CA ILE A 332 14.95 -18.88 -12.74
C ILE A 332 16.39 -18.51 -13.05
N ASP A 333 17.22 -19.50 -13.40
CA ASP A 333 18.64 -19.27 -13.76
C ASP A 333 18.77 -18.37 -15.00
N ALA A 334 17.87 -18.52 -15.99
CA ALA A 334 17.86 -17.69 -17.19
C ALA A 334 17.41 -16.23 -16.92
N LEU A 335 16.55 -16.00 -15.91
CA LEU A 335 16.10 -14.68 -15.52
C LEU A 335 17.09 -13.98 -14.56
N ASN A 336 18.03 -14.72 -14.01
CA ASN A 336 18.99 -14.26 -12.99
C ASN A 336 20.27 -13.66 -13.60
N LEU A 337 20.29 -13.40 -14.91
CA LEU A 337 21.39 -12.79 -15.65
C LEU A 337 21.39 -11.28 -15.44
#